data_f98bf8925eede9cb68e1fa41a782bde2
#
_entry.id   f98bf8925eede9cb68e1fa41a782bde2
#
_cell.length_a   1.000
_cell.length_b   1.000
_cell.length_c   1.000
_cell.angle_alpha   90.00
_cell.angle_beta   90.00
_cell.angle_gamma   90.00
#
_symmetry.space_group_name_H-M   'P 1'
#
loop_
_entity.id
_entity.type
_entity.pdbx_description
1 polymer ?
#
loop_
_entity_poly.entity_id
_entity_poly.type
_entity_poly.pdbx_seq_one_letter_code
_entity_poly.pdbx_strand_id
1 'polypeptide(L)'
;MAEAVIYFLTGLVLAGLALLVLNAIYIRTPHYQNQVRPIKKFQDGVPNNLDIMNTGSNYAYFAIDWTLIDVAGFSLASGSQSLAWDERLWKKYRSHVKRGGLALFILADLVFLLSEYPSAKSDRRYYFFMKPEEIPRYTWWQAVRYRYLPILENWRNVIRCVYHRGEVFVEKKSSLAYTERMSDERVVGWKREFDLPDLQRRESAKQLQGVIVQTTALLRRMVKETQALGFRPVLMIPPVSAVLNRKVSFEFVDEVLYRPLREQFSDVPLLDYMSDERFQDYRLYQNGDFMNAEGRKAFMPVLWHDIQSCIGKKDL
;
A
#
# COMPACT_ATOMS: atom_id res chain seq x y z
N MET A 1 -15.39 -12.83 -53.08
CA MET A 1 -14.49 -12.01 -52.24
C MET A 1 -15.26 -11.05 -51.32
N ALA A 2 -16.19 -10.24 -51.83
CA ALA A 2 -16.97 -9.29 -51.03
C ALA A 2 -17.77 -9.96 -49.89
N GLU A 3 -18.48 -11.04 -50.15
CA GLU A 3 -19.23 -11.77 -49.11
C GLU A 3 -18.37 -12.33 -47.99
N ALA A 4 -17.19 -12.89 -48.32
CA ALA A 4 -16.25 -13.39 -47.31
C ALA A 4 -15.73 -12.24 -46.41
N VAL A 5 -15.51 -11.07 -46.97
CA VAL A 5 -15.13 -9.87 -46.19
C VAL A 5 -16.25 -9.42 -45.26
N ILE A 6 -17.51 -9.43 -45.77
CA ILE A 6 -18.68 -9.08 -44.97
C ILE A 6 -18.84 -10.05 -43.81
N TYR A 7 -18.77 -11.35 -44.03
CA TYR A 7 -18.85 -12.36 -42.96
C TYR A 7 -17.72 -12.22 -41.94
N PHE A 8 -16.50 -11.93 -42.39
CA PHE A 8 -15.38 -11.70 -41.49
C PHE A 8 -15.59 -10.47 -40.61
N LEU A 9 -16.00 -9.34 -41.22
CA LEU A 9 -16.28 -8.10 -40.48
C LEU A 9 -17.44 -8.28 -39.48
N THR A 10 -18.51 -8.97 -39.93
CA THR A 10 -19.66 -9.29 -39.06
C THR A 10 -19.20 -10.16 -37.88
N GLY A 11 -18.37 -11.17 -38.11
CA GLY A 11 -17.78 -12.01 -37.06
C GLY A 11 -16.95 -11.21 -36.06
N LEU A 12 -16.13 -10.26 -36.53
CA LEU A 12 -15.35 -9.36 -35.64
C LEU A 12 -16.25 -8.46 -34.79
N VAL A 13 -17.31 -7.91 -35.37
CA VAL A 13 -18.28 -7.08 -34.64
C VAL A 13 -18.98 -7.90 -33.55
N LEU A 14 -19.46 -9.09 -33.88
CA LEU A 14 -20.11 -9.98 -32.91
C LEU A 14 -19.17 -10.40 -31.80
N ALA A 15 -17.91 -10.74 -32.11
CA ALA A 15 -16.89 -11.07 -31.12
C ALA A 15 -16.58 -9.87 -30.20
N GLY A 16 -16.52 -8.65 -30.77
CA GLY A 16 -16.34 -7.41 -29.98
C GLY A 16 -17.52 -7.16 -29.04
N LEU A 17 -18.75 -7.32 -29.52
CA LEU A 17 -19.95 -7.19 -28.67
C LEU A 17 -19.99 -8.24 -27.57
N ALA A 18 -19.68 -9.49 -27.89
CA ALA A 18 -19.59 -10.55 -26.88
C ALA A 18 -18.54 -10.24 -25.81
N LEU A 19 -17.36 -9.74 -26.20
CA LEU A 19 -16.31 -9.32 -25.28
C LEU A 19 -16.79 -8.18 -24.35
N LEU A 20 -17.49 -7.19 -24.87
CA LEU A 20 -18.04 -6.09 -24.07
C LEU A 20 -19.09 -6.59 -23.07
N VAL A 21 -19.98 -7.48 -23.48
CA VAL A 21 -20.99 -8.08 -22.59
C VAL A 21 -20.31 -8.90 -21.50
N LEU A 22 -19.33 -9.74 -21.83
CA LEU A 22 -18.58 -10.53 -20.87
C LEU A 22 -17.79 -9.64 -19.90
N ASN A 23 -17.21 -8.54 -20.40
CA ASN A 23 -16.53 -7.57 -19.56
C ASN A 23 -17.51 -6.89 -18.59
N ALA A 24 -18.70 -6.51 -19.05
CA ALA A 24 -19.75 -5.92 -18.21
C ALA A 24 -20.24 -6.88 -17.11
N ILE A 25 -20.26 -8.17 -17.37
CA ILE A 25 -20.53 -9.21 -16.36
C ILE A 25 -19.35 -9.32 -15.39
N TYR A 26 -18.12 -9.39 -15.91
CA TYR A 26 -16.91 -9.55 -15.09
C TYR A 26 -16.72 -8.42 -14.09
N ILE A 27 -16.88 -7.16 -14.49
CA ILE A 27 -16.72 -6.00 -13.59
C ILE A 27 -17.75 -5.96 -12.46
N ARG A 28 -18.88 -6.68 -12.59
CA ARG A 28 -19.90 -6.81 -11.54
C ARG A 28 -19.63 -7.96 -10.57
N THR A 29 -18.65 -8.81 -10.84
CA THR A 29 -18.33 -9.94 -9.96
C THR A 29 -17.72 -9.45 -8.65
N PRO A 30 -18.00 -10.11 -7.51
CA PRO A 30 -17.35 -9.81 -6.23
C PRO A 30 -15.82 -9.84 -6.32
N HIS A 31 -15.27 -10.75 -7.12
CA HIS A 31 -13.84 -10.85 -7.36
C HIS A 31 -13.26 -9.53 -7.91
N TYR A 32 -13.84 -8.97 -8.98
CA TYR A 32 -13.38 -7.70 -9.54
C TYR A 32 -13.62 -6.55 -8.57
N GLN A 33 -14.79 -6.48 -7.95
CA GLN A 33 -15.14 -5.44 -6.99
C GLN A 33 -14.16 -5.41 -5.79
N ASN A 34 -13.76 -6.57 -5.28
CA ASN A 34 -12.74 -6.65 -4.23
C ASN A 34 -11.36 -6.15 -4.69
N GLN A 35 -11.00 -6.37 -5.97
CA GLN A 35 -9.72 -5.87 -6.51
C GLN A 35 -9.70 -4.34 -6.66
N VAL A 36 -10.82 -3.71 -7.02
CA VAL A 36 -10.90 -2.26 -7.22
C VAL A 36 -11.30 -1.50 -5.96
N ARG A 37 -11.79 -2.18 -4.92
CA ARG A 37 -12.20 -1.56 -3.65
C ARG A 37 -11.15 -0.61 -3.05
N PRO A 38 -9.84 -0.97 -3.00
CA PRO A 38 -8.83 -0.09 -2.42
C PRO A 38 -8.63 1.23 -3.16
N ILE A 39 -9.00 1.28 -4.46
CA ILE A 39 -8.83 2.46 -5.31
C ILE A 39 -10.11 3.27 -5.45
N LYS A 40 -11.26 2.74 -4.99
CA LYS A 40 -12.54 3.43 -5.09
C LYS A 40 -12.51 4.80 -4.42
N LYS A 41 -11.85 4.94 -3.28
CA LYS A 41 -11.64 6.19 -2.57
C LYS A 41 -11.05 7.33 -3.43
N PHE A 42 -10.22 7.00 -4.42
CA PHE A 42 -9.66 7.97 -5.36
C PHE A 42 -10.63 8.33 -6.48
N GLN A 43 -11.52 7.41 -6.85
CA GLN A 43 -12.57 7.64 -7.84
C GLN A 43 -13.72 8.46 -7.27
N ASP A 44 -14.05 8.26 -6.00
CA ASP A 44 -15.06 9.03 -5.26
C ASP A 44 -14.59 10.48 -4.98
N GLY A 45 -13.29 10.73 -5.15
CA GLY A 45 -12.65 12.04 -4.95
C GLY A 45 -11.98 12.18 -3.59
N VAL A 46 -10.84 12.85 -3.56
CA VAL A 46 -10.11 13.17 -2.32
C VAL A 46 -10.73 14.45 -1.73
N PRO A 47 -11.15 14.45 -0.46
CA PRO A 47 -11.71 15.65 0.19
C PRO A 47 -10.67 16.77 0.26
N ASN A 48 -11.14 18.00 0.32
CA ASN A 48 -10.31 19.19 0.55
C ASN A 48 -10.24 19.55 2.03
N ASN A 49 -9.28 20.40 2.37
CA ASN A 49 -9.11 20.95 3.71
C ASN A 49 -8.82 19.88 4.78
N LEU A 50 -8.02 18.89 4.42
CA LEU A 50 -7.62 17.81 5.32
C LEU A 50 -6.64 18.30 6.39
N ASP A 51 -6.78 17.82 7.61
CA ASP A 51 -5.84 18.02 8.71
C ASP A 51 -4.59 17.15 8.52
N ILE A 52 -4.79 15.94 8.03
CA ILE A 52 -3.75 14.93 7.87
C ILE A 52 -3.97 14.06 6.64
N MET A 53 -2.87 13.73 5.97
CA MET A 53 -2.85 12.77 4.88
C MET A 53 -1.68 11.81 5.07
N ASN A 54 -1.93 10.51 4.98
CA ASN A 54 -0.85 9.52 5.06
C ASN A 54 -0.57 8.83 3.73
N THR A 55 0.69 8.43 3.56
CA THR A 55 1.14 7.48 2.54
C THR A 55 1.43 6.11 3.15
N GLY A 56 1.91 5.17 2.37
CA GLY A 56 2.40 3.87 2.82
C GLY A 56 1.82 2.68 2.06
N SER A 57 2.33 1.51 2.38
CA SER A 57 1.99 0.24 1.74
C SER A 57 0.85 -0.52 2.46
N ASN A 58 0.87 -1.84 2.38
CA ASN A 58 -0.09 -2.73 3.04
C ASN A 58 -0.26 -2.43 4.53
N TYR A 59 0.82 -2.20 5.26
CA TYR A 59 0.75 -1.90 6.69
C TYR A 59 -0.12 -0.67 6.96
N ALA A 60 0.12 0.42 6.26
CA ALA A 60 -0.68 1.63 6.36
C ALA A 60 -2.13 1.39 5.91
N TYR A 61 -2.34 0.63 4.82
CA TYR A 61 -3.67 0.32 4.31
C TYR A 61 -4.52 -0.45 5.32
N PHE A 62 -3.91 -1.34 6.11
CA PHE A 62 -4.61 -2.14 7.11
C PHE A 62 -4.59 -1.55 8.53
N ALA A 63 -3.71 -0.60 8.84
CA ALA A 63 -3.64 0.00 10.17
C ALA A 63 -4.40 1.32 10.29
N ILE A 64 -4.51 2.10 9.18
CA ILE A 64 -5.04 3.46 9.23
C ILE A 64 -6.48 3.51 8.73
N ASP A 65 -7.35 4.00 9.59
CA ASP A 65 -8.75 4.30 9.28
C ASP A 65 -9.17 5.60 10.00
N TRP A 66 -9.06 6.70 9.28
CA TRP A 66 -9.36 8.04 9.82
C TRP A 66 -10.83 8.23 10.22
N THR A 67 -11.73 7.34 9.78
CA THR A 67 -13.15 7.39 10.19
C THR A 67 -13.40 6.96 11.63
N LEU A 68 -12.40 6.35 12.28
CA LEU A 68 -12.49 5.89 13.67
C LEU A 68 -12.20 6.99 14.71
N ILE A 69 -11.77 8.16 14.26
CA ILE A 69 -11.42 9.30 15.11
C ILE A 69 -11.95 10.58 14.49
N ASP A 70 -12.15 11.62 15.31
CA ASP A 70 -12.66 12.93 14.87
C ASP A 70 -11.50 13.78 14.31
N VAL A 71 -11.13 13.51 13.05
CA VAL A 71 -10.12 14.27 12.31
C VAL A 71 -10.38 14.20 10.81
N ALA A 72 -10.20 15.31 10.11
CA ALA A 72 -10.29 15.32 8.64
C ALA A 72 -9.03 14.68 8.03
N GLY A 73 -9.00 13.33 7.96
CA GLY A 73 -7.87 12.56 7.48
C GLY A 73 -8.18 11.80 6.19
N PHE A 74 -7.15 11.60 5.35
CA PHE A 74 -7.24 10.77 4.16
C PHE A 74 -6.01 9.89 3.99
N SER A 75 -6.23 8.61 3.68
CA SER A 75 -5.14 7.65 3.46
C SER A 75 -4.88 7.44 1.97
N LEU A 76 -3.68 7.77 1.50
CA LEU A 76 -3.18 7.44 0.16
C LEU A 76 -2.64 6.00 0.07
N ALA A 77 -2.57 5.30 1.19
CA ALA A 77 -2.00 3.96 1.26
C ALA A 77 -2.75 2.93 0.40
N SER A 78 -1.99 2.03 -0.19
CA SER A 78 -2.49 0.93 -1.00
C SER A 78 -1.55 -0.28 -0.90
N GLY A 79 -2.06 -1.49 -1.17
CA GLY A 79 -1.25 -2.72 -1.11
C GLY A 79 -0.03 -2.66 -2.03
N SER A 80 1.13 -3.16 -1.58
CA SER A 80 2.39 -3.20 -2.37
C SER A 80 2.80 -1.84 -2.96
N GLN A 81 2.57 -0.75 -2.26
CA GLN A 81 2.94 0.60 -2.65
C GLN A 81 4.39 0.88 -2.22
N SER A 82 5.23 1.33 -3.15
CA SER A 82 6.61 1.74 -2.87
C SER A 82 6.71 3.22 -2.50
N LEU A 83 7.85 3.63 -1.93
CA LEU A 83 8.12 5.04 -1.62
C LEU A 83 8.05 5.95 -2.87
N ALA A 84 8.40 5.45 -4.04
CA ALA A 84 8.29 6.23 -5.27
C ALA A 84 6.82 6.50 -5.66
N TRP A 85 5.92 5.56 -5.37
CA TRP A 85 4.48 5.80 -5.51
C TRP A 85 3.94 6.70 -4.40
N ASP A 86 4.46 6.58 -3.18
CA ASP A 86 4.13 7.49 -2.07
C ASP A 86 4.46 8.95 -2.45
N GLU A 87 5.65 9.19 -3.01
CA GLU A 87 6.06 10.51 -3.49
C GLU A 87 5.09 11.07 -4.54
N ARG A 88 4.73 10.26 -5.54
CA ARG A 88 3.82 10.69 -6.63
C ARG A 88 2.42 10.99 -6.12
N LEU A 89 1.88 10.14 -5.27
CA LEU A 89 0.56 10.33 -4.69
C LEU A 89 0.55 11.56 -3.77
N TRP A 90 1.58 11.72 -2.94
CA TRP A 90 1.73 12.91 -2.10
C TRP A 90 1.79 14.18 -2.96
N LYS A 91 2.63 14.23 -3.98
CA LYS A 91 2.73 15.39 -4.90
C LYS A 91 1.41 15.71 -5.58
N LYS A 92 0.64 14.69 -5.96
CA LYS A 92 -0.65 14.85 -6.61
C LYS A 92 -1.72 15.41 -5.68
N TYR A 93 -1.79 14.93 -4.44
CA TYR A 93 -2.90 15.21 -3.55
C TYR A 93 -2.59 16.15 -2.37
N ARG A 94 -1.35 16.58 -2.18
CA ARG A 94 -0.95 17.46 -1.07
C ARG A 94 -1.72 18.78 -1.01
N SER A 95 -2.22 19.30 -2.13
CA SER A 95 -3.05 20.51 -2.18
C SER A 95 -4.42 20.35 -1.50
N HIS A 96 -4.84 19.14 -1.21
CA HIS A 96 -6.04 18.85 -0.45
C HIS A 96 -5.83 18.96 1.07
N VAL A 97 -4.58 19.01 1.53
CA VAL A 97 -4.23 19.22 2.94
C VAL A 97 -4.21 20.72 3.24
N LYS A 98 -4.78 21.14 4.35
CA LYS A 98 -4.77 22.53 4.79
C LYS A 98 -3.33 23.02 5.01
N ARG A 99 -3.10 24.32 4.91
CA ARG A 99 -1.78 24.91 5.20
C ARG A 99 -1.35 24.57 6.63
N GLY A 100 -0.12 24.11 6.82
CA GLY A 100 0.38 23.65 8.12
C GLY A 100 -0.15 22.28 8.54
N GLY A 101 -0.94 21.59 7.70
CA GLY A 101 -1.44 20.25 7.99
C GLY A 101 -0.34 19.18 7.96
N LEU A 102 -0.70 17.96 8.29
CA LEU A 102 0.22 16.84 8.54
C LEU A 102 0.40 15.94 7.33
N ALA A 103 1.64 15.58 7.06
CA ALA A 103 2.03 14.52 6.13
C ALA A 103 2.60 13.33 6.93
N LEU A 104 1.84 12.27 7.08
CA LEU A 104 2.27 11.07 7.80
C LEU A 104 2.84 10.04 6.81
N PHE A 105 4.16 9.86 6.82
CA PHE A 105 4.86 8.88 6.00
C PHE A 105 5.01 7.58 6.78
N ILE A 106 4.29 6.54 6.37
CA ILE A 106 4.24 5.26 7.09
C ILE A 106 5.23 4.29 6.45
N LEU A 107 6.18 3.85 7.27
CA LEU A 107 7.34 3.06 6.88
C LEU A 107 7.16 1.62 7.36
N ALA A 108 6.98 0.67 6.43
CA ALA A 108 7.05 -0.74 6.77
C ALA A 108 8.48 -1.15 7.20
N ASP A 109 8.60 -2.26 7.89
CA ASP A 109 9.86 -2.81 8.40
C ASP A 109 10.98 -2.96 7.33
N LEU A 110 10.62 -3.35 6.11
CA LEU A 110 11.54 -3.53 4.99
C LEU A 110 11.35 -2.48 3.88
N VAL A 111 10.83 -1.30 4.21
CA VAL A 111 10.48 -0.27 3.22
C VAL A 111 11.68 0.18 2.38
N PHE A 112 12.86 0.26 2.98
CA PHE A 112 14.07 0.69 2.27
C PHE A 112 14.69 -0.38 1.37
N LEU A 113 14.21 -1.61 1.43
CA LEU A 113 14.62 -2.68 0.52
C LEU A 113 13.80 -2.72 -0.78
N LEU A 114 12.67 -2.01 -0.82
CA LEU A 114 11.82 -1.98 -2.00
C LEU A 114 12.41 -1.05 -3.06
N SER A 115 12.64 -1.59 -4.25
CA SER A 115 13.02 -0.78 -5.41
C SER A 115 11.94 0.26 -5.71
N GLU A 116 12.32 1.34 -6.40
CA GLU A 116 11.40 2.46 -6.71
C GLU A 116 10.09 1.98 -7.36
N TYR A 117 10.19 1.08 -8.34
CA TYR A 117 9.04 0.54 -9.06
C TYR A 117 9.19 -0.98 -9.21
N PRO A 118 8.74 -1.76 -8.23
CA PRO A 118 9.03 -3.20 -8.16
C PRO A 118 8.47 -4.00 -9.34
N SER A 119 7.31 -3.66 -9.88
CA SER A 119 6.80 -4.32 -11.09
C SER A 119 5.68 -3.52 -11.78
N ALA A 120 5.55 -3.72 -13.10
CA ALA A 120 4.43 -3.15 -13.85
C ALA A 120 3.05 -3.68 -13.39
N LYS A 121 3.01 -4.88 -12.79
CA LYS A 121 1.77 -5.46 -12.27
C LYS A 121 1.28 -4.74 -11.01
N SER A 122 2.19 -4.25 -10.17
CA SER A 122 1.83 -3.43 -8.99
C SER A 122 1.30 -2.05 -9.40
N ASP A 123 1.65 -1.57 -10.61
CA ASP A 123 1.23 -0.27 -11.12
C ASP A 123 -0.23 -0.25 -11.61
N ARG A 124 -0.86 -1.43 -11.79
CA ARG A 124 -2.22 -1.58 -12.30
C ARG A 124 -3.24 -0.62 -11.72
N ARG A 125 -3.23 -0.47 -10.40
CA ARG A 125 -4.22 0.34 -9.67
C ARG A 125 -4.20 1.82 -10.06
N TYR A 126 -3.04 2.34 -10.41
CA TYR A 126 -2.86 3.75 -10.75
C TYR A 126 -3.48 4.11 -12.10
N TYR A 127 -3.66 3.14 -13.01
CA TYR A 127 -4.36 3.34 -14.28
C TYR A 127 -5.84 3.73 -14.12
N PHE A 128 -6.43 3.53 -12.94
CA PHE A 128 -7.83 3.85 -12.70
C PHE A 128 -8.07 5.33 -12.35
N PHE A 129 -7.07 6.04 -11.82
CA PHE A 129 -7.27 7.39 -11.31
C PHE A 129 -6.11 8.38 -11.61
N MET A 130 -4.97 7.90 -12.09
CA MET A 130 -3.87 8.74 -12.52
C MET A 130 -3.91 8.99 -14.02
N LYS A 131 -3.32 10.12 -14.44
CA LYS A 131 -3.15 10.46 -15.84
C LYS A 131 -1.99 9.68 -16.46
N PRO A 132 -1.97 9.49 -17.80
CA PRO A 132 -0.89 8.77 -18.48
C PRO A 132 0.51 9.26 -18.14
N GLU A 133 0.70 10.57 -18.09
CA GLU A 133 1.99 11.23 -17.78
C GLU A 133 2.43 11.07 -16.32
N GLU A 134 1.52 10.71 -15.43
CA GLU A 134 1.80 10.49 -14.02
C GLU A 134 2.26 9.05 -13.73
N ILE A 135 2.09 8.14 -14.70
CA ILE A 135 2.39 6.70 -14.55
C ILE A 135 3.72 6.39 -15.20
N PRO A 136 4.78 6.03 -14.43
CA PRO A 136 6.02 5.52 -15.02
C PRO A 136 5.70 4.28 -15.85
N ARG A 137 6.37 4.12 -16.99
CA ARG A 137 6.17 2.96 -17.87
C ARG A 137 4.73 2.80 -18.35
N TYR A 138 3.97 3.92 -18.47
CA TYR A 138 2.63 3.87 -19.03
C TYR A 138 2.64 3.23 -20.43
N THR A 139 1.68 2.33 -20.66
CA THR A 139 1.40 1.85 -22.01
C THR A 139 -0.12 1.86 -22.25
N TRP A 140 -0.50 2.29 -23.44
CA TRP A 140 -1.90 2.28 -23.86
C TRP A 140 -2.55 0.89 -23.72
N TRP A 141 -1.81 -0.17 -24.08
CA TRP A 141 -2.30 -1.55 -23.98
C TRP A 141 -2.59 -1.98 -22.53
N GLN A 142 -1.76 -1.56 -21.59
CA GLN A 142 -2.02 -1.78 -20.17
C GLN A 142 -3.26 -1.01 -19.70
N ALA A 143 -3.46 0.24 -20.16
CA ALA A 143 -4.67 0.99 -19.86
C ALA A 143 -5.93 0.27 -20.35
N VAL A 144 -5.90 -0.26 -21.59
CA VAL A 144 -7.01 -1.08 -22.10
C VAL A 144 -7.28 -2.28 -21.20
N ARG A 145 -6.25 -3.06 -20.86
CA ARG A 145 -6.40 -4.28 -20.06
C ARG A 145 -6.80 -4.03 -18.60
N TYR A 146 -6.37 -2.94 -18.02
CA TYR A 146 -6.59 -2.69 -16.59
C TYR A 146 -7.87 -1.89 -16.35
N ARG A 147 -8.12 -0.86 -17.15
CA ARG A 147 -9.20 0.08 -16.92
C ARG A 147 -10.45 -0.19 -17.77
N TYR A 148 -10.28 -0.47 -19.04
CA TYR A 148 -11.41 -0.53 -19.98
C TYR A 148 -11.93 -1.95 -20.23
N LEU A 149 -11.04 -2.92 -20.38
CA LEU A 149 -11.37 -4.32 -20.63
C LEU A 149 -10.61 -5.27 -19.66
N PRO A 150 -10.85 -5.15 -18.35
CA PRO A 150 -10.15 -5.95 -17.35
C PRO A 150 -10.34 -7.46 -17.48
N ILE A 151 -11.35 -7.91 -18.21
CA ILE A 151 -11.52 -9.32 -18.59
C ILE A 151 -10.29 -9.87 -19.36
N LEU A 152 -9.62 -9.02 -20.16
CA LEU A 152 -8.43 -9.43 -20.94
C LEU A 152 -7.21 -9.73 -20.07
N GLU A 153 -7.18 -9.24 -18.83
CA GLU A 153 -6.11 -9.56 -17.88
C GLU A 153 -6.28 -10.94 -17.28
N ASN A 154 -7.52 -11.32 -16.97
CA ASN A 154 -7.83 -12.50 -16.16
C ASN A 154 -8.89 -13.41 -16.78
N TRP A 155 -8.91 -13.57 -18.10
CA TRP A 155 -9.92 -14.36 -18.79
C TRP A 155 -10.09 -15.79 -18.22
N ARG A 156 -9.00 -16.41 -17.73
CA ARG A 156 -9.04 -17.74 -17.07
C ARG A 156 -9.82 -17.72 -15.76
N ASN A 157 -9.77 -16.60 -15.04
CA ASN A 157 -10.51 -16.44 -13.80
C ASN A 157 -11.98 -16.09 -14.04
N VAL A 158 -12.37 -15.62 -15.23
CA VAL A 158 -13.76 -15.31 -15.54
C VAL A 158 -14.63 -16.55 -15.41
N ILE A 159 -14.21 -17.67 -16.00
CA ILE A 159 -14.90 -18.95 -15.89
C ILE A 159 -15.00 -19.34 -14.41
N ARG A 160 -13.91 -19.23 -13.66
CA ARG A 160 -13.87 -19.53 -12.23
C ARG A 160 -14.77 -18.59 -11.41
N CYS A 161 -14.80 -17.29 -11.72
CA CYS A 161 -15.62 -16.29 -11.03
C CYS A 161 -17.11 -16.41 -11.33
N VAL A 162 -17.48 -16.87 -12.51
CA VAL A 162 -18.87 -17.14 -12.89
C VAL A 162 -19.40 -18.40 -12.18
N TYR A 163 -18.56 -19.43 -12.06
CA TYR A 163 -18.92 -20.69 -11.38
C TYR A 163 -18.82 -20.60 -9.86
N HIS A 164 -17.79 -19.97 -9.34
CA HIS A 164 -17.66 -19.70 -7.92
C HIS A 164 -18.12 -18.27 -7.68
N ARG A 165 -19.36 -18.07 -7.25
CA ARG A 165 -19.85 -16.79 -6.72
C ARG A 165 -18.83 -16.32 -5.69
N GLY A 166 -17.96 -15.37 -6.11
CA GLY A 166 -16.78 -14.99 -5.35
C GLY A 166 -17.13 -14.71 -3.90
N GLU A 167 -16.40 -15.32 -2.99
CA GLU A 167 -16.57 -15.06 -1.57
C GLU A 167 -16.30 -13.58 -1.31
N VAL A 168 -17.23 -12.92 -0.66
CA VAL A 168 -17.00 -11.59 -0.11
C VAL A 168 -15.83 -11.71 0.86
N PHE A 169 -14.81 -10.87 0.71
CA PHE A 169 -13.70 -10.86 1.66
C PHE A 169 -14.24 -10.53 3.07
N VAL A 170 -14.29 -11.54 3.91
CA VAL A 170 -14.61 -11.39 5.33
C VAL A 170 -13.31 -11.49 6.09
N GLU A 171 -12.98 -10.47 6.86
CA GLU A 171 -11.85 -10.53 7.79
C GLU A 171 -12.07 -11.69 8.77
N LYS A 172 -11.28 -12.76 8.63
CA LYS A 172 -11.35 -13.90 9.55
C LYS A 172 -10.55 -13.58 10.80
N LYS A 173 -11.06 -13.94 11.97
CA LYS A 173 -10.27 -13.91 13.20
C LYS A 173 -9.10 -14.88 13.07
N SER A 174 -7.89 -14.38 13.30
CA SER A 174 -6.69 -15.22 13.28
C SER A 174 -6.66 -16.16 14.49
N SER A 175 -6.22 -17.39 14.27
CA SER A 175 -5.73 -18.27 15.34
C SER A 175 -4.21 -18.13 15.43
N LEU A 176 -3.64 -18.48 16.60
CA LEU A 176 -2.19 -18.44 16.78
C LEU A 176 -1.47 -19.29 15.73
N ALA A 177 -1.89 -20.52 15.51
CA ALA A 177 -1.30 -21.41 14.51
C ALA A 177 -1.40 -20.86 13.07
N TYR A 178 -2.50 -20.19 12.72
CA TYR A 178 -2.63 -19.53 11.44
C TYR A 178 -1.66 -18.35 11.33
N THR A 179 -1.55 -17.53 12.37
CA THR A 179 -0.65 -16.38 12.42
C THR A 179 0.82 -16.81 12.33
N GLU A 180 1.20 -17.88 13.03
CA GLU A 180 2.55 -18.47 12.94
C GLU A 180 2.88 -18.91 11.53
N ARG A 181 2.00 -19.70 10.90
CA ARG A 181 2.19 -20.16 9.53
C ARG A 181 2.30 -18.98 8.54
N MET A 182 1.42 -17.99 8.63
CA MET A 182 1.46 -16.83 7.75
C MET A 182 2.72 -15.98 7.96
N SER A 183 3.20 -15.88 9.20
CA SER A 183 4.47 -15.20 9.51
C SER A 183 5.67 -15.95 8.93
N ASP A 184 5.67 -17.29 8.96
CA ASP A 184 6.72 -18.11 8.30
C ASP A 184 6.68 -17.91 6.78
N GLU A 185 5.51 -17.99 6.18
CA GLU A 185 5.33 -17.73 4.74
C GLU A 185 5.78 -16.31 4.35
N ARG A 186 5.55 -15.32 5.21
CA ARG A 186 6.02 -13.94 5.02
C ARG A 186 7.55 -13.86 5.01
N VAL A 187 8.21 -14.43 5.99
CA VAL A 187 9.68 -14.48 6.07
C VAL A 187 10.30 -15.20 4.85
N VAL A 188 9.71 -16.32 4.45
CA VAL A 188 10.14 -17.03 3.22
C VAL A 188 9.93 -16.15 1.98
N GLY A 189 8.81 -15.42 1.93
CA GLY A 189 8.51 -14.47 0.86
C GLY A 189 9.56 -13.36 0.76
N TRP A 190 9.90 -12.71 1.87
CA TRP A 190 10.93 -11.66 1.92
C TRP A 190 12.31 -12.16 1.53
N LYS A 191 12.73 -13.33 2.04
CA LYS A 191 14.01 -13.94 1.64
C LYS A 191 14.10 -14.12 0.13
N ARG A 192 13.03 -14.57 -0.50
CA ARG A 192 12.97 -14.75 -1.95
C ARG A 192 12.89 -13.41 -2.70
N GLU A 193 12.11 -12.46 -2.21
CA GLU A 193 11.89 -11.16 -2.85
C GLU A 193 13.15 -10.32 -2.89
N PHE A 194 13.93 -10.34 -1.81
CA PHE A 194 15.15 -9.54 -1.65
C PHE A 194 16.43 -10.34 -1.85
N ASP A 195 16.34 -11.61 -2.26
CA ASP A 195 17.48 -12.54 -2.42
C ASP A 195 18.35 -12.60 -1.16
N LEU A 196 17.72 -12.77 -0.01
CA LEU A 196 18.38 -12.78 1.30
C LEU A 196 18.60 -14.22 1.80
N PRO A 197 19.81 -14.54 2.33
CA PRO A 197 20.07 -15.85 2.93
C PRO A 197 19.27 -16.04 4.22
N ASP A 198 19.18 -15.00 5.04
CA ASP A 198 18.39 -14.96 6.29
C ASP A 198 17.98 -13.52 6.64
N LEU A 199 17.17 -13.38 7.68
CA LEU A 199 16.72 -12.11 8.26
C LEU A 199 17.22 -12.01 9.73
N GLN A 200 18.34 -12.65 10.04
CA GLN A 200 18.88 -12.74 11.40
C GLN A 200 20.18 -11.96 11.59
N ARG A 201 20.92 -11.73 10.51
CA ARG A 201 22.25 -11.13 10.58
C ARG A 201 22.29 -9.81 9.83
N ARG A 202 23.02 -8.85 10.38
CA ARG A 202 23.31 -7.58 9.73
C ARG A 202 23.97 -7.73 8.36
N GLU A 203 24.87 -8.73 8.24
CA GLU A 203 25.61 -9.00 7.02
C GLU A 203 24.71 -9.39 5.84
N SER A 204 23.55 -10.00 6.11
CA SER A 204 22.59 -10.39 5.08
C SER A 204 22.05 -9.19 4.30
N ALA A 205 22.06 -7.98 4.89
CA ALA A 205 21.63 -6.76 4.23
C ALA A 205 22.73 -6.04 3.41
N LYS A 206 23.98 -6.48 3.47
CA LYS A 206 25.12 -5.77 2.82
C LYS A 206 24.93 -5.58 1.32
N GLN A 207 24.41 -6.58 0.62
CA GLN A 207 24.16 -6.51 -0.82
C GLN A 207 23.06 -5.51 -1.20
N LEU A 208 22.23 -5.09 -0.25
CA LEU A 208 21.11 -4.17 -0.46
C LEU A 208 21.44 -2.73 -0.08
N GLN A 209 22.66 -2.42 0.36
CA GLN A 209 23.05 -1.07 0.79
C GLN A 209 22.82 -0.02 -0.30
N GLY A 210 23.06 -0.34 -1.56
CA GLY A 210 22.77 0.57 -2.67
C GLY A 210 21.29 0.94 -2.78
N VAL A 211 20.40 -0.02 -2.60
CA VAL A 211 18.93 0.21 -2.61
C VAL A 211 18.52 1.00 -1.37
N ILE A 212 19.06 0.65 -0.19
CA ILE A 212 18.78 1.38 1.06
C ILE A 212 19.16 2.85 0.91
N VAL A 213 20.34 3.17 0.39
CA VAL A 213 20.80 4.55 0.17
C VAL A 213 19.87 5.30 -0.78
N GLN A 214 19.50 4.68 -1.90
CA GLN A 214 18.60 5.31 -2.89
C GLN A 214 17.21 5.58 -2.32
N THR A 215 16.61 4.60 -1.67
CA THR A 215 15.24 4.73 -1.11
C THR A 215 15.21 5.67 0.09
N THR A 216 16.25 5.69 0.92
CA THR A 216 16.39 6.65 2.02
C THR A 216 16.54 8.08 1.49
N ALA A 217 17.34 8.28 0.43
CA ALA A 217 17.48 9.59 -0.22
C ALA A 217 16.15 10.07 -0.83
N LEU A 218 15.35 9.16 -1.37
CA LEU A 218 14.01 9.46 -1.87
C LEU A 218 13.10 9.96 -0.73
N LEU A 219 13.03 9.25 0.39
CA LEU A 219 12.25 9.67 1.55
C LEU A 219 12.74 11.02 2.09
N ARG A 220 14.06 11.24 2.16
CA ARG A 220 14.62 12.52 2.61
C ARG A 220 14.22 13.67 1.70
N ARG A 221 14.19 13.46 0.40
CA ARG A 221 13.67 14.44 -0.57
C ARG A 221 12.18 14.74 -0.32
N MET A 222 11.35 13.71 -0.13
CA MET A 222 9.93 13.87 0.17
C MET A 222 9.70 14.71 1.44
N VAL A 223 10.44 14.42 2.50
CA VAL A 223 10.37 15.15 3.77
C VAL A 223 10.74 16.62 3.57
N LYS A 224 11.90 16.91 2.93
CA LYS A 224 12.36 18.28 2.70
C LYS A 224 11.39 19.08 1.82
N GLU A 225 10.86 18.49 0.75
CA GLU A 225 9.86 19.14 -0.10
C GLU A 225 8.56 19.43 0.68
N THR A 226 8.15 18.52 1.54
CA THR A 226 6.98 18.67 2.40
C THR A 226 7.14 19.83 3.37
N GLN A 227 8.28 19.92 4.04
CA GLN A 227 8.63 21.03 4.95
C GLN A 227 8.71 22.37 4.20
N ALA A 228 9.37 22.40 3.05
CA ALA A 228 9.54 23.62 2.23
C ALA A 228 8.18 24.20 1.77
N LEU A 229 7.16 23.36 1.65
CA LEU A 229 5.80 23.75 1.28
C LEU A 229 4.93 24.14 2.50
N GLY A 230 5.51 24.13 3.70
CA GLY A 230 4.84 24.50 4.94
C GLY A 230 3.94 23.42 5.53
N PHE A 231 4.07 22.17 5.11
CA PHE A 231 3.44 21.02 5.77
C PHE A 231 4.37 20.44 6.85
N ARG A 232 3.81 19.68 7.76
CA ARG A 232 4.55 19.05 8.86
C ARG A 232 4.68 17.55 8.61
N PRO A 233 5.87 17.05 8.22
CA PRO A 233 6.08 15.63 8.05
C PRO A 233 6.25 14.95 9.41
N VAL A 234 5.66 13.76 9.54
CA VAL A 234 5.84 12.82 10.64
C VAL A 234 6.12 11.45 10.02
N LEU A 235 7.14 10.77 10.53
CA LEU A 235 7.43 9.38 10.17
C LEU A 235 6.74 8.45 11.16
N MET A 236 6.26 7.31 10.68
CA MET A 236 5.65 6.30 11.55
C MET A 236 6.01 4.90 11.10
N ILE A 237 6.47 4.08 12.05
CA ILE A 237 6.64 2.65 11.87
C ILE A 237 5.42 1.96 12.49
N PRO A 238 4.63 1.23 11.69
CA PRO A 238 3.41 0.61 12.18
C PRO A 238 3.68 -0.59 13.08
N PRO A 239 2.74 -0.95 13.96
CA PRO A 239 2.90 -2.12 14.81
C PRO A 239 2.81 -3.42 13.99
N VAL A 240 3.54 -4.43 14.45
CA VAL A 240 3.46 -5.82 13.99
C VAL A 240 3.25 -6.75 15.19
N SER A 241 2.67 -7.93 14.95
CA SER A 241 2.47 -8.88 16.04
C SER A 241 3.79 -9.43 16.59
N ALA A 242 3.83 -9.78 17.87
CA ALA A 242 4.98 -10.46 18.47
C ALA A 242 5.36 -11.76 17.73
N VAL A 243 4.40 -12.40 17.07
CA VAL A 243 4.62 -13.63 16.30
C VAL A 243 5.56 -13.37 15.12
N LEU A 244 5.30 -12.32 14.35
CA LEU A 244 6.15 -11.95 13.22
C LEU A 244 7.45 -11.29 13.69
N ASN A 245 7.36 -10.39 14.66
CA ASN A 245 8.51 -9.62 15.16
C ASN A 245 9.65 -10.52 15.64
N ARG A 246 9.34 -11.65 16.29
CA ARG A 246 10.35 -12.63 16.73
C ARG A 246 11.05 -13.42 15.61
N LYS A 247 10.53 -13.35 14.38
CA LYS A 247 11.10 -14.10 13.23
C LYS A 247 12.14 -13.29 12.45
N VAL A 248 12.30 -12.02 12.78
CA VAL A 248 13.31 -11.12 12.20
C VAL A 248 14.15 -10.55 13.33
N SER A 249 15.47 -10.63 13.23
CA SER A 249 16.33 -10.12 14.32
C SER A 249 16.35 -8.61 14.37
N PHE A 250 16.57 -8.07 15.56
CA PHE A 250 16.75 -6.64 15.76
C PHE A 250 17.97 -6.13 14.97
N GLU A 251 19.07 -6.89 14.92
CA GLU A 251 20.29 -6.52 14.21
C GLU A 251 20.04 -6.34 12.70
N PHE A 252 19.20 -7.18 12.10
CA PHE A 252 18.83 -7.04 10.71
C PHE A 252 17.93 -5.82 10.49
N VAL A 253 16.89 -5.65 11.31
CA VAL A 253 15.97 -4.51 11.23
C VAL A 253 16.71 -3.20 11.51
N ASP A 254 17.62 -3.19 12.49
CA ASP A 254 18.47 -2.03 12.77
C ASP A 254 19.27 -1.59 11.54
N GLU A 255 19.87 -2.54 10.85
CA GLU A 255 20.68 -2.27 9.66
C GLU A 255 19.85 -1.71 8.49
N VAL A 256 18.66 -2.27 8.25
CA VAL A 256 17.86 -1.93 7.06
C VAL A 256 16.86 -0.79 7.30
N LEU A 257 16.50 -0.49 8.53
CA LEU A 257 15.48 0.52 8.87
C LEU A 257 15.98 1.55 9.88
N TYR A 258 16.34 1.13 11.11
CA TYR A 258 16.62 2.08 12.18
C TYR A 258 17.90 2.88 11.99
N ARG A 259 18.96 2.28 11.49
CA ARG A 259 20.22 2.99 11.23
C ARG A 259 20.03 4.09 10.18
N PRO A 260 19.44 3.85 9.00
CA PRO A 260 19.13 4.91 8.03
C PRO A 260 18.25 6.01 8.63
N LEU A 261 17.26 5.66 9.46
CA LEU A 261 16.39 6.64 10.10
C LEU A 261 17.16 7.52 11.10
N ARG A 262 17.97 6.95 11.96
CA ARG A 262 18.78 7.71 12.92
C ARG A 262 19.79 8.63 12.23
N GLU A 263 20.42 8.15 11.17
CA GLU A 263 21.45 8.91 10.46
C GLU A 263 20.88 10.08 9.65
N GLN A 264 19.69 9.93 9.10
CA GLN A 264 19.17 10.89 8.12
C GLN A 264 17.91 11.64 8.53
N PHE A 265 17.21 11.22 9.59
CA PHE A 265 15.90 11.80 9.95
C PHE A 265 15.80 12.18 11.43
N SER A 266 16.92 12.46 12.10
CA SER A 266 16.93 12.90 13.52
C SER A 266 16.19 14.23 13.75
N ASP A 267 15.94 14.99 12.69
CA ASP A 267 15.22 16.27 12.67
C ASP A 267 13.72 16.13 12.38
N VAL A 268 13.20 14.90 12.23
CA VAL A 268 11.81 14.63 11.89
C VAL A 268 11.18 13.77 13.00
N PRO A 269 9.98 14.12 13.51
CA PRO A 269 9.30 13.27 14.47
C PRO A 269 9.09 11.85 13.93
N LEU A 270 9.46 10.86 14.75
CA LEU A 270 9.28 9.44 14.45
C LEU A 270 8.42 8.80 15.55
N LEU A 271 7.31 8.21 15.14
CA LEU A 271 6.44 7.38 15.98
C LEU A 271 6.72 5.91 15.65
N ASP A 272 7.28 5.18 16.59
CA ASP A 272 7.65 3.77 16.41
C ASP A 272 6.76 2.87 17.24
N TYR A 273 5.98 2.04 16.57
CA TYR A 273 5.07 1.08 17.19
C TYR A 273 5.44 -0.38 16.88
N MET A 274 6.56 -0.64 16.19
CA MET A 274 6.91 -2.00 15.74
C MET A 274 6.90 -3.02 16.88
N SER A 275 7.45 -2.63 18.04
CA SER A 275 7.55 -3.48 19.23
C SER A 275 6.73 -2.96 20.40
N ASP A 276 5.76 -2.08 20.16
CA ASP A 276 4.92 -1.52 21.21
C ASP A 276 4.04 -2.61 21.85
N GLU A 277 4.20 -2.82 23.14
CA GLU A 277 3.52 -3.90 23.89
C GLU A 277 2.00 -3.85 23.80
N ARG A 278 1.43 -2.64 23.61
CA ARG A 278 -0.02 -2.45 23.45
C ARG A 278 -0.58 -3.17 22.23
N PHE A 279 0.27 -3.45 21.22
CA PHE A 279 -0.13 -3.99 19.93
C PHE A 279 0.56 -5.30 19.55
N GLN A 280 1.18 -6.00 20.51
CA GLN A 280 1.89 -7.26 20.24
C GLN A 280 0.96 -8.49 20.13
N ASP A 281 -0.30 -8.38 20.56
CA ASP A 281 -1.25 -9.48 20.55
C ASP A 281 -1.65 -9.85 19.10
N TYR A 282 -1.39 -11.10 18.70
CA TYR A 282 -1.75 -11.61 17.37
C TYR A 282 -3.24 -11.48 17.03
N ARG A 283 -4.12 -11.41 18.02
CA ARG A 283 -5.58 -11.26 17.85
C ARG A 283 -5.96 -9.90 17.22
N LEU A 284 -5.06 -8.91 17.26
CA LEU A 284 -5.23 -7.61 16.63
C LEU A 284 -4.91 -7.62 15.14
N TYR A 285 -4.53 -8.78 14.58
CA TYR A 285 -4.06 -8.92 13.21
C TYR A 285 -4.87 -9.95 12.42
N GLN A 286 -4.87 -9.81 11.10
CA GLN A 286 -5.43 -10.81 10.18
C GLN A 286 -4.47 -11.99 9.97
N ASN A 287 -3.17 -11.72 10.08
CA ASN A 287 -2.09 -12.69 9.79
C ASN A 287 -0.86 -12.35 10.63
N GLY A 288 -0.04 -11.74 10.76
CA GLY A 288 1.10 -11.40 11.62
C GLY A 288 1.52 -9.95 11.46
N ASP A 289 1.23 -9.38 10.29
CA ASP A 289 1.68 -8.05 9.89
C ASP A 289 0.54 -7.07 9.59
N PHE A 290 -0.66 -7.51 9.26
CA PHE A 290 -1.77 -6.63 8.87
C PHE A 290 -2.86 -6.58 9.96
N MET A 291 -3.10 -5.41 10.49
CA MET A 291 -4.15 -5.21 11.50
C MET A 291 -5.52 -5.59 10.96
N ASN A 292 -6.33 -6.21 11.81
CA ASN A 292 -7.76 -6.41 11.59
C ASN A 292 -8.56 -5.21 12.11
N ALA A 293 -9.89 -5.29 12.04
CA ALA A 293 -10.79 -4.22 12.50
C ALA A 293 -10.60 -3.87 13.98
N GLU A 294 -10.39 -4.87 14.85
CA GLU A 294 -10.16 -4.65 16.28
C GLU A 294 -8.81 -3.98 16.54
N GLY A 295 -7.76 -4.40 15.79
CA GLY A 295 -6.45 -3.75 15.84
C GLY A 295 -6.53 -2.27 15.45
N ARG A 296 -7.23 -1.94 14.36
CA ARG A 296 -7.43 -0.54 13.94
C ARG A 296 -8.16 0.28 14.99
N LYS A 297 -9.24 -0.26 15.57
CA LYS A 297 -9.99 0.45 16.63
C LYS A 297 -9.13 0.74 17.86
N ALA A 298 -8.26 -0.19 18.23
CA ALA A 298 -7.33 0.00 19.35
C ALA A 298 -6.22 0.98 19.01
N PHE A 299 -5.70 0.94 17.77
CA PHE A 299 -4.53 1.70 17.36
C PHE A 299 -4.82 3.17 17.05
N MET A 300 -5.90 3.47 16.33
CA MET A 300 -6.16 4.83 15.82
C MET A 300 -6.25 5.92 16.89
N PRO A 301 -6.92 5.72 18.05
CA PRO A 301 -6.93 6.72 19.12
C PRO A 301 -5.55 6.99 19.71
N VAL A 302 -4.74 5.93 19.86
CA VAL A 302 -3.37 6.03 20.37
C VAL A 302 -2.49 6.80 19.38
N LEU A 303 -2.53 6.42 18.12
CA LEU A 303 -1.79 7.12 17.05
C LEU A 303 -2.11 8.62 17.04
N TRP A 304 -3.40 8.96 17.10
CA TRP A 304 -3.81 10.37 17.07
C TRP A 304 -3.34 11.14 18.30
N HIS A 305 -3.46 10.55 19.48
CA HIS A 305 -2.94 11.15 20.73
C HIS A 305 -1.43 11.39 20.63
N ASP A 306 -0.67 10.41 20.14
CA ASP A 306 0.78 10.51 20.05
C ASP A 306 1.22 11.54 18.99
N ILE A 307 0.51 11.62 17.84
CA ILE A 307 0.69 12.70 16.86
C ILE A 307 0.50 14.06 17.51
N GLN A 308 -0.62 14.28 18.21
CA GLN A 308 -0.90 15.55 18.89
C GLN A 308 0.15 15.91 19.93
N SER A 309 0.70 14.90 20.60
CA SER A 309 1.74 15.08 21.63
C SER A 309 3.09 15.47 21.02
N CYS A 310 3.48 14.89 19.89
CA CYS A 310 4.77 15.17 19.27
C CYS A 310 4.83 16.50 18.50
N ILE A 311 3.69 17.04 18.04
CA ILE A 311 3.63 18.31 17.27
C ILE A 311 3.17 19.51 18.09
N GLY A 312 2.78 19.31 19.37
CA GLY A 312 2.21 20.33 20.24
C GLY A 312 0.72 20.59 19.99
N LYS A 313 -0.10 20.54 21.06
CA LYS A 313 -1.56 20.72 20.97
C LYS A 313 -2.02 22.07 20.42
N LYS A 314 -1.13 23.08 20.40
CA LYS A 314 -1.48 24.46 19.95
C LYS A 314 -1.40 24.65 18.44
N ASP A 315 -0.87 23.68 17.71
CA ASP A 315 -0.55 23.82 16.29
C ASP A 315 -1.47 23.02 15.38
N LEU A 316 -2.51 22.40 15.92
CA LEU A 316 -3.60 21.74 15.20
C LEU A 316 -4.84 22.64 15.21
#